data_c53ba6cdbaa4769cbe4bfe2d87aecaa9
#
_entry.id   c53ba6cdbaa4769cbe4bfe2d87aecaa9
#
_cell.length_a   1.000
_cell.length_b   1.000
_cell.length_c   1.000
_cell.angle_alpha   90.00
_cell.angle_beta   90.00
_cell.angle_gamma   90.00
#
_symmetry.space_group_name_H-M   'P 1'
#
loop_
_entity.id
_entity.type
_entity.pdbx_description
1 polymer ?
#
loop_
_entity_poly.entity_id
_entity_poly.type
_entity_poly.pdbx_seq_one_letter_code
_entity_poly.pdbx_strand_id
1 'polypeptide(L)'
;MIPKKIHYCWFGGNPLPPLAVKCIESWKKYCPDYEIKEWNESNFDLNCNEYVREAYEAKKWAFITDVVRLYAMVTEGGIYMDTDVEVLRPLDDLLVYEAVSGFETKTRIPTGLMACREGQPLFEELLHEYDGLHFKRPDGSLDVTTNVTRITNACLKYGFVPNNTKQTVNGFTLLPQDYLCPKSYEDGKIYLTENSMTIHHFAGSWVSDVDRYAQELGKKLTFLPESIRGYVAMFCSNVHCNGFAAACKAVSYTHLRAHETLMN
;
A
#
# COMPACT_ATOMS: atom_id res chain seq x y z
N MET A 1 18.18 -2.65 -17.80
CA MET A 1 17.92 -1.31 -17.24
C MET A 1 16.41 -1.20 -17.04
N ILE A 2 15.95 -0.58 -15.99
CA ILE A 2 14.52 -0.31 -15.74
C ILE A 2 14.02 0.68 -16.79
N PRO A 3 12.85 0.46 -17.43
CA PRO A 3 12.29 1.41 -18.40
C PRO A 3 11.95 2.77 -17.78
N LYS A 4 12.09 3.85 -18.56
CA LYS A 4 11.63 5.21 -18.19
C LYS A 4 10.10 5.32 -18.31
N LYS A 5 9.40 4.59 -17.48
CA LYS A 5 7.95 4.54 -17.43
C LYS A 5 7.49 4.59 -15.99
N ILE A 6 6.50 5.44 -15.69
CA ILE A 6 5.86 5.56 -14.39
C ILE A 6 4.44 5.03 -14.51
N HIS A 7 4.09 4.05 -13.69
CA HIS A 7 2.76 3.49 -13.59
C HIS A 7 2.07 3.97 -12.33
N TYR A 8 0.78 4.26 -12.41
CA TYR A 8 -0.08 4.45 -11.27
C TYR A 8 -1.47 3.87 -11.52
N CYS A 9 -2.23 3.66 -10.48
CA CYS A 9 -3.59 3.11 -10.57
C CYS A 9 -4.60 4.14 -10.09
N TRP A 10 -5.73 4.26 -10.85
CA TRP A 10 -6.86 5.06 -10.42
C TRP A 10 -8.17 4.42 -10.84
N PHE A 11 -8.85 3.75 -9.92
CA PHE A 11 -10.10 3.01 -10.14
C PHE A 11 -11.28 3.73 -9.48
N GLY A 12 -12.51 3.45 -9.95
CA GLY A 12 -13.76 3.97 -9.38
C GLY A 12 -14.26 5.27 -10.02
N GLY A 13 -13.56 5.79 -11.04
CA GLY A 13 -14.03 6.93 -11.86
C GLY A 13 -14.14 8.28 -11.13
N ASN A 14 -13.67 8.39 -9.88
CA ASN A 14 -13.68 9.66 -9.15
C ASN A 14 -12.56 10.59 -9.65
N PRO A 15 -12.73 11.92 -9.57
CA PRO A 15 -11.64 12.84 -9.88
C PRO A 15 -10.46 12.65 -8.91
N LEU A 16 -9.24 12.86 -9.42
CA LEU A 16 -8.04 12.84 -8.60
C LEU A 16 -8.11 13.91 -7.52
N PRO A 17 -7.84 13.57 -6.25
CA PRO A 17 -7.79 14.55 -5.18
C PRO A 17 -6.60 15.51 -5.35
N PRO A 18 -6.64 16.71 -4.75
CA PRO A 18 -5.58 17.73 -4.92
C PRO A 18 -4.17 17.22 -4.62
N LEU A 19 -4.01 16.33 -3.63
CA LEU A 19 -2.72 15.74 -3.30
C LEU A 19 -2.20 14.86 -4.45
N ALA A 20 -3.05 14.02 -5.05
CA ALA A 20 -2.67 13.17 -6.16
C ALA A 20 -2.24 14.00 -7.38
N VAL A 21 -2.99 15.06 -7.68
CA VAL A 21 -2.62 16.02 -8.75
C VAL A 21 -1.25 16.62 -8.47
N LYS A 22 -1.00 17.11 -7.24
CA LYS A 22 0.31 17.65 -6.85
C LYS A 22 1.44 16.65 -7.04
N CYS A 23 1.23 15.39 -6.62
CA CYS A 23 2.23 14.33 -6.76
C CYS A 23 2.53 14.04 -8.23
N ILE A 24 1.50 13.85 -9.07
CA ILE A 24 1.67 13.60 -10.51
C ILE A 24 2.37 14.77 -11.22
N GLU A 25 2.08 16.01 -10.86
CA GLU A 25 2.81 17.18 -11.38
C GLU A 25 4.29 17.16 -10.96
N SER A 26 4.63 16.66 -9.76
CA SER A 26 6.02 16.48 -9.39
C SER A 26 6.73 15.44 -10.26
N TRP A 27 6.06 14.36 -10.67
CA TRP A 27 6.62 13.35 -11.59
C TRP A 27 6.94 13.97 -12.95
N LYS A 28 6.00 14.71 -13.53
CA LYS A 28 6.20 15.43 -14.81
C LYS A 28 7.36 16.43 -14.74
N LYS A 29 7.50 17.09 -13.59
CA LYS A 29 8.57 18.07 -13.36
C LYS A 29 9.96 17.44 -13.30
N TYR A 30 10.11 16.36 -12.54
CA TYR A 30 11.43 15.76 -12.26
C TYR A 30 11.79 14.58 -13.16
N CYS A 31 10.81 14.01 -13.86
CA CYS A 31 10.96 12.91 -14.81
C CYS A 31 10.29 13.24 -16.16
N PRO A 32 10.66 14.37 -16.82
CA PRO A 32 9.93 14.89 -17.99
C PRO A 32 10.03 13.99 -19.23
N ASP A 33 11.01 13.09 -19.28
CA ASP A 33 11.25 12.13 -20.35
C ASP A 33 10.71 10.72 -20.05
N TYR A 34 9.94 10.58 -18.96
CA TYR A 34 9.28 9.33 -18.63
C TYR A 34 7.86 9.29 -19.20
N GLU A 35 7.45 8.15 -19.74
CA GLU A 35 6.04 7.86 -20.02
C GLU A 35 5.29 7.72 -18.69
N ILE A 36 4.16 8.42 -18.52
CA ILE A 36 3.29 8.24 -17.36
C ILE A 36 2.03 7.50 -17.79
N LYS A 37 1.80 6.31 -17.25
CA LYS A 37 0.70 5.43 -17.58
C LYS A 37 -0.25 5.25 -16.41
N GLU A 38 -1.51 5.64 -16.61
CA GLU A 38 -2.60 5.34 -15.71
C GLU A 38 -3.18 3.96 -16.00
N TRP A 39 -3.41 3.17 -14.95
CA TRP A 39 -4.17 1.94 -14.98
C TRP A 39 -5.54 2.15 -14.37
N ASN A 40 -6.58 1.77 -15.11
CA ASN A 40 -7.98 1.92 -14.71
C ASN A 40 -8.86 0.87 -15.40
N GLU A 41 -10.19 1.00 -15.27
CA GLU A 41 -11.18 0.08 -15.84
C GLU A 41 -11.13 0.00 -17.38
N SER A 42 -10.54 0.97 -18.07
CA SER A 42 -10.49 0.99 -19.54
C SER A 42 -9.35 0.17 -20.13
N ASN A 43 -8.33 -0.15 -19.33
CA ASN A 43 -7.10 -0.77 -19.83
C ASN A 43 -6.57 -1.93 -18.98
N PHE A 44 -7.31 -2.35 -17.95
CA PHE A 44 -7.01 -3.54 -17.15
C PHE A 44 -8.20 -4.49 -17.12
N ASP A 45 -7.96 -5.80 -17.32
CA ASP A 45 -9.01 -6.81 -17.24
C ASP A 45 -9.39 -7.11 -15.80
N LEU A 46 -10.55 -6.60 -15.38
CA LEU A 46 -11.10 -6.79 -14.04
C LEU A 46 -11.58 -8.23 -13.76
N ASN A 47 -11.60 -9.10 -14.77
CA ASN A 47 -11.94 -10.50 -14.65
C ASN A 47 -10.72 -11.42 -14.73
N CYS A 48 -9.50 -10.88 -14.67
CA CYS A 48 -8.26 -11.65 -14.76
C CYS A 48 -8.12 -12.74 -13.69
N ASN A 49 -8.71 -12.53 -12.52
CA ASN A 49 -8.86 -13.52 -11.46
C ASN A 49 -10.02 -13.18 -10.50
N GLU A 50 -10.41 -14.15 -9.65
CA GLU A 50 -11.52 -14.02 -8.70
C GLU A 50 -11.28 -12.92 -7.66
N TYR A 51 -10.03 -12.77 -7.19
CA TYR A 51 -9.69 -11.77 -6.18
C TYR A 51 -9.98 -10.33 -6.69
N VAL A 52 -9.54 -10.02 -7.90
CA VAL A 52 -9.76 -8.71 -8.53
C VAL A 52 -11.25 -8.46 -8.76
N ARG A 53 -11.97 -9.46 -9.31
CA ARG A 53 -13.41 -9.34 -9.57
C ARG A 53 -14.18 -9.05 -8.29
N GLU A 54 -13.93 -9.82 -7.24
CA GLU A 54 -14.60 -9.68 -5.93
C GLU A 54 -14.25 -8.37 -5.24
N ALA A 55 -12.99 -7.91 -5.32
CA ALA A 55 -12.56 -6.62 -4.79
C ALA A 55 -13.24 -5.45 -5.52
N TYR A 56 -13.40 -5.58 -6.86
CA TYR A 56 -14.11 -4.58 -7.67
C TYR A 56 -15.60 -4.50 -7.30
N GLU A 57 -16.29 -5.64 -7.21
CA GLU A 57 -17.68 -5.72 -6.78
C GLU A 57 -17.89 -5.12 -5.37
N ALA A 58 -16.90 -5.30 -4.48
CA ALA A 58 -16.90 -4.74 -3.13
C ALA A 58 -16.48 -3.26 -3.08
N LYS A 59 -16.12 -2.63 -4.23
CA LYS A 59 -15.61 -1.25 -4.35
C LYS A 59 -14.37 -1.01 -3.48
N LYS A 60 -13.52 -2.03 -3.35
CA LYS A 60 -12.26 -1.99 -2.58
C LYS A 60 -11.07 -1.76 -3.50
N TRP A 61 -10.99 -0.56 -4.07
CA TRP A 61 -10.07 -0.16 -5.15
C TRP A 61 -8.60 -0.43 -4.82
N ALA A 62 -8.17 -0.21 -3.57
CA ALA A 62 -6.79 -0.44 -3.15
C ALA A 62 -6.36 -1.90 -3.32
N PHE A 63 -7.26 -2.87 -3.11
CA PHE A 63 -6.93 -4.29 -3.27
C PHE A 63 -6.86 -4.71 -4.74
N ILE A 64 -7.56 -4.00 -5.64
CA ILE A 64 -7.36 -4.13 -7.07
C ILE A 64 -5.98 -3.59 -7.44
N THR A 65 -5.63 -2.39 -6.92
CA THR A 65 -4.31 -1.78 -7.23
C THR A 65 -3.16 -2.64 -6.74
N ASP A 66 -3.35 -3.46 -5.71
CA ASP A 66 -2.34 -4.41 -5.24
C ASP A 66 -1.99 -5.46 -6.31
N VAL A 67 -2.96 -5.92 -7.10
CA VAL A 67 -2.71 -6.83 -8.22
C VAL A 67 -2.17 -6.08 -9.44
N VAL A 68 -2.79 -4.95 -9.77
CA VAL A 68 -2.44 -4.18 -10.98
C VAL A 68 -1.03 -3.64 -10.93
N ARG A 69 -0.53 -3.19 -9.77
CA ARG A 69 0.86 -2.74 -9.63
C ARG A 69 1.87 -3.86 -9.92
N LEU A 70 1.59 -5.08 -9.46
CA LEU A 70 2.44 -6.24 -9.75
C LEU A 70 2.34 -6.63 -11.22
N TYR A 71 1.13 -6.63 -11.79
CA TYR A 71 0.92 -6.89 -13.21
C TYR A 71 1.70 -5.91 -14.08
N ALA A 72 1.63 -4.61 -13.81
CA ALA A 72 2.38 -3.59 -14.54
C ALA A 72 3.90 -3.81 -14.44
N MET A 73 4.39 -4.15 -13.23
CA MET A 73 5.80 -4.42 -13.01
C MET A 73 6.29 -5.67 -13.74
N VAL A 74 5.48 -6.73 -13.78
CA VAL A 74 5.82 -7.98 -14.46
C VAL A 74 5.79 -7.83 -15.97
N THR A 75 4.76 -7.17 -16.52
CA THR A 75 4.53 -7.12 -17.96
C THR A 75 5.25 -6.01 -18.70
N GLU A 76 5.56 -4.91 -18.04
CA GLU A 76 6.14 -3.72 -18.66
C GLU A 76 7.41 -3.21 -17.97
N GLY A 77 7.65 -3.64 -16.73
CA GLY A 77 8.69 -3.02 -15.91
C GLY A 77 8.43 -1.53 -15.65
N GLY A 78 9.45 -0.76 -15.28
CA GLY A 78 9.32 0.66 -14.99
C GLY A 78 9.25 0.95 -13.50
N ILE A 79 8.64 2.07 -13.13
CA ILE A 79 8.45 2.54 -11.76
C ILE A 79 6.95 2.60 -11.48
N TYR A 80 6.46 1.83 -10.51
CA TYR A 80 5.12 2.03 -9.97
C TYR A 80 5.17 3.03 -8.83
N MET A 81 4.23 3.97 -8.81
CA MET A 81 4.03 4.89 -7.70
C MET A 81 2.55 5.00 -7.32
N ASP A 82 2.26 5.00 -6.01
CA ASP A 82 0.96 5.41 -5.51
C ASP A 82 0.74 6.91 -5.78
N THR A 83 -0.51 7.31 -5.99
CA THR A 83 -0.86 8.71 -6.36
C THR A 83 -0.55 9.73 -5.28
N ASP A 84 -0.14 9.31 -4.09
CA ASP A 84 0.31 10.14 -2.98
C ASP A 84 1.83 10.09 -2.72
N VAL A 85 2.60 9.63 -3.72
CA VAL A 85 4.07 9.68 -3.72
C VAL A 85 4.52 10.95 -4.47
N GLU A 86 5.11 11.90 -3.75
CA GLU A 86 5.70 13.13 -4.30
C GLU A 86 7.16 12.88 -4.66
N VAL A 87 7.56 13.24 -5.88
CA VAL A 87 8.96 13.18 -6.35
C VAL A 87 9.66 14.50 -6.06
N LEU A 88 10.89 14.44 -5.51
CA LEU A 88 11.68 15.60 -5.11
C LEU A 88 12.84 15.90 -6.06
N ARG A 89 13.33 14.88 -6.79
CA ARG A 89 14.46 14.97 -7.74
C ARG A 89 14.33 13.85 -8.79
N PRO A 90 15.13 13.89 -9.90
CA PRO A 90 15.10 12.83 -10.92
C PRO A 90 15.28 11.43 -10.34
N LEU A 91 14.55 10.45 -10.92
CA LEU A 91 14.57 9.06 -10.46
C LEU A 91 15.54 8.17 -11.26
N ASP A 92 16.38 8.75 -12.13
CA ASP A 92 17.31 8.01 -12.99
C ASP A 92 18.26 7.11 -12.20
N ASP A 93 18.64 7.50 -10.98
CA ASP A 93 19.48 6.69 -10.08
C ASP A 93 18.85 5.33 -9.71
N LEU A 94 17.52 5.19 -9.83
CA LEU A 94 16.84 3.93 -9.60
C LEU A 94 16.93 2.98 -10.80
N LEU A 95 17.16 3.48 -12.02
CA LEU A 95 17.11 2.69 -13.25
C LEU A 95 18.30 1.71 -13.41
N VAL A 96 19.34 1.88 -12.61
CA VAL A 96 20.55 1.02 -12.65
C VAL A 96 20.32 -0.36 -11.99
N TYR A 97 19.31 -0.46 -11.13
CA TYR A 97 19.00 -1.70 -10.42
C TYR A 97 18.27 -2.71 -11.32
N GLU A 98 18.26 -3.95 -10.89
CA GLU A 98 17.41 -4.98 -11.48
C GLU A 98 15.95 -4.81 -11.02
N ALA A 99 15.79 -4.67 -9.72
CA ALA A 99 14.59 -4.20 -9.08
C ALA A 99 14.95 -3.42 -7.81
N VAL A 100 14.15 -2.41 -7.45
CA VAL A 100 14.44 -1.55 -6.31
C VAL A 100 13.16 -1.01 -5.67
N SER A 101 13.19 -0.93 -4.36
CA SER A 101 12.30 -0.17 -3.50
C SER A 101 13.09 0.29 -2.27
N GLY A 102 12.42 0.53 -1.15
CA GLY A 102 13.08 0.94 0.08
C GLY A 102 12.47 0.28 1.31
N PHE A 103 12.70 0.90 2.44
CA PHE A 103 11.99 0.61 3.67
C PHE A 103 10.86 1.63 3.87
N GLU A 104 9.66 1.15 4.23
CA GLU A 104 8.55 2.01 4.66
C GLU A 104 8.67 2.37 6.14
N THR A 105 9.04 1.38 6.92
CA THR A 105 9.41 1.46 8.32
C THR A 105 10.71 0.69 8.51
N LYS A 106 11.23 0.62 9.73
CA LYS A 106 12.44 -0.18 10.02
C LYS A 106 12.31 -1.66 9.64
N THR A 107 11.09 -2.17 9.48
CA THR A 107 10.83 -3.62 9.34
C THR A 107 9.96 -3.98 8.14
N ARG A 108 9.44 -3.01 7.37
CA ARG A 108 8.49 -3.28 6.27
C ARG A 108 8.97 -2.68 4.95
N ILE A 109 8.66 -3.39 3.89
CA ILE A 109 8.92 -2.98 2.51
C ILE A 109 7.66 -2.31 1.96
N PRO A 110 7.73 -1.03 1.49
CA PRO A 110 6.58 -0.36 0.90
C PRO A 110 6.24 -0.94 -0.46
N THR A 111 5.00 -0.75 -0.86
CA THR A 111 4.55 -0.99 -2.22
C THR A 111 4.08 0.28 -2.92
N GLY A 112 4.14 1.41 -2.21
CA GLY A 112 3.81 2.73 -2.75
C GLY A 112 4.83 3.26 -3.78
N LEU A 113 6.08 2.76 -3.77
CA LEU A 113 7.06 2.93 -4.84
C LEU A 113 7.85 1.64 -5.01
N MET A 114 7.79 1.08 -6.20
CA MET A 114 8.57 -0.09 -6.63
C MET A 114 9.03 0.13 -8.06
N ALA A 115 10.24 -0.32 -8.39
CA ALA A 115 10.75 -0.25 -9.75
C ALA A 115 11.45 -1.55 -10.13
N CYS A 116 11.29 -2.01 -11.37
CA CYS A 116 11.98 -3.19 -11.86
C CYS A 116 12.08 -3.25 -13.38
N ARG A 117 12.91 -4.17 -13.86
CA ARG A 117 12.85 -4.63 -15.25
C ARG A 117 11.61 -5.53 -15.42
N GLU A 118 11.09 -5.59 -16.64
CA GLU A 118 10.06 -6.56 -17.04
C GLU A 118 10.47 -7.98 -16.66
N GLY A 119 9.51 -8.81 -16.21
CA GLY A 119 9.73 -10.21 -15.86
C GLY A 119 10.60 -10.41 -14.62
N GLN A 120 10.53 -9.54 -13.63
CA GLN A 120 11.29 -9.69 -12.39
C GLN A 120 10.71 -10.83 -11.55
N PRO A 121 11.52 -11.90 -11.21
CA PRO A 121 11.00 -13.15 -10.66
C PRO A 121 10.23 -13.00 -9.33
N LEU A 122 10.67 -12.12 -8.43
CA LEU A 122 9.98 -11.90 -7.16
C LEU A 122 8.59 -11.30 -7.39
N PHE A 123 8.44 -10.40 -8.36
CA PHE A 123 7.14 -9.81 -8.67
C PHE A 123 6.22 -10.76 -9.43
N GLU A 124 6.79 -11.68 -10.24
CA GLU A 124 6.04 -12.79 -10.81
C GLU A 124 5.51 -13.73 -9.72
N GLU A 125 6.35 -14.14 -8.75
CA GLU A 125 5.93 -14.95 -7.59
C GLU A 125 4.76 -14.27 -6.85
N LEU A 126 4.91 -12.98 -6.52
CA LEU A 126 3.87 -12.21 -5.82
C LEU A 126 2.58 -12.07 -6.63
N LEU A 127 2.66 -11.90 -7.95
CA LEU A 127 1.49 -11.82 -8.81
C LEU A 127 0.77 -13.17 -8.85
N HIS A 128 1.50 -14.27 -9.00
CA HIS A 128 0.95 -15.62 -9.00
C HIS A 128 0.31 -16.04 -7.67
N GLU A 129 0.69 -15.42 -6.53
CA GLU A 129 -0.02 -15.65 -5.26
C GLU A 129 -1.52 -15.32 -5.36
N TYR A 130 -1.91 -14.40 -6.27
CA TYR A 130 -3.31 -13.99 -6.43
C TYR A 130 -4.16 -14.94 -7.29
N ASP A 131 -3.55 -15.86 -8.06
CA ASP A 131 -4.27 -16.75 -8.99
C ASP A 131 -5.27 -17.67 -8.30
N GLY A 132 -5.02 -18.06 -7.06
CA GLY A 132 -5.90 -18.93 -6.27
C GLY A 132 -6.59 -18.23 -5.10
N LEU A 133 -6.48 -16.91 -5.00
CA LEU A 133 -7.06 -16.17 -3.89
C LEU A 133 -8.47 -15.68 -4.18
N HIS A 134 -9.27 -15.62 -3.11
CA HIS A 134 -10.55 -14.92 -3.07
C HIS A 134 -10.47 -13.71 -2.16
N PHE A 135 -10.94 -12.56 -2.64
CA PHE A 135 -11.06 -11.36 -1.79
C PHE A 135 -12.17 -11.53 -0.75
N LYS A 136 -13.25 -12.23 -1.12
CA LYS A 136 -14.33 -12.57 -0.22
C LYS A 136 -14.20 -14.01 0.27
N ARG A 137 -13.86 -14.18 1.55
CA ARG A 137 -13.67 -15.50 2.17
C ARG A 137 -15.01 -16.25 2.31
N PRO A 138 -15.00 -17.60 2.44
CA PRO A 138 -16.22 -18.39 2.61
C PRO A 138 -17.10 -17.98 3.79
N ASP A 139 -16.51 -17.42 4.86
CA ASP A 139 -17.20 -16.89 6.03
C ASP A 139 -17.80 -15.49 5.82
N GLY A 140 -17.68 -14.94 4.61
CA GLY A 140 -18.14 -13.60 4.24
C GLY A 140 -17.21 -12.47 4.65
N SER A 141 -16.08 -12.73 5.34
CA SER A 141 -15.07 -11.72 5.61
C SER A 141 -14.25 -11.40 4.36
N LEU A 142 -13.63 -10.22 4.36
CA LEU A 142 -12.75 -9.79 3.26
C LEU A 142 -11.29 -10.13 3.57
N ASP A 143 -10.52 -10.50 2.55
CA ASP A 143 -9.07 -10.59 2.66
C ASP A 143 -8.44 -9.20 2.54
N VAL A 144 -8.16 -8.59 3.67
CA VAL A 144 -7.54 -7.26 3.77
C VAL A 144 -6.02 -7.34 3.95
N THR A 145 -5.40 -8.45 3.58
CA THR A 145 -3.94 -8.61 3.60
C THR A 145 -3.33 -7.71 2.53
N THR A 146 -2.54 -6.73 2.95
CA THR A 146 -1.93 -5.74 2.06
C THR A 146 -0.71 -6.30 1.33
N ASN A 147 -0.37 -5.72 0.18
CA ASN A 147 0.87 -6.04 -0.53
C ASN A 147 2.14 -5.77 0.30
N VAL A 148 2.13 -4.78 1.19
CA VAL A 148 3.23 -4.53 2.14
C VAL A 148 3.53 -5.80 2.97
N THR A 149 2.48 -6.47 3.44
CA THR A 149 2.63 -7.73 4.18
C THR A 149 3.12 -8.86 3.27
N ARG A 150 2.56 -9.02 2.08
CA ARG A 150 2.93 -10.08 1.13
C ARG A 150 4.39 -9.96 0.69
N ILE A 151 4.81 -8.78 0.20
CA ILE A 151 6.18 -8.56 -0.28
C ILE A 151 7.21 -8.68 0.85
N THR A 152 6.90 -8.19 2.05
CA THR A 152 7.79 -8.33 3.20
C THR A 152 7.97 -9.81 3.55
N ASN A 153 6.88 -10.60 3.59
CA ASN A 153 6.94 -12.03 3.87
C ASN A 153 7.68 -12.81 2.78
N ALA A 154 7.48 -12.47 1.50
CA ALA A 154 8.23 -13.08 0.41
C ALA A 154 9.73 -12.80 0.54
N CYS A 155 10.12 -11.56 0.79
CA CYS A 155 11.52 -11.20 0.98
C CYS A 155 12.16 -11.87 2.20
N LEU A 156 11.41 -12.12 3.28
CA LEU A 156 11.90 -12.87 4.44
C LEU A 156 12.32 -14.29 4.07
N LYS A 157 11.62 -14.96 3.14
CA LYS A 157 12.00 -16.29 2.62
C LYS A 157 13.38 -16.27 1.94
N TYR A 158 13.77 -15.12 1.36
CA TYR A 158 15.04 -14.91 0.66
C TYR A 158 16.13 -14.25 1.51
N GLY A 159 15.94 -14.17 2.84
CA GLY A 159 16.96 -13.67 3.77
C GLY A 159 16.92 -12.16 3.99
N PHE A 160 15.79 -11.50 3.72
CA PHE A 160 15.58 -10.09 4.10
C PHE A 160 15.80 -9.89 5.60
N VAL A 161 16.61 -8.88 5.94
CA VAL A 161 16.88 -8.49 7.33
C VAL A 161 16.19 -7.14 7.60
N PRO A 162 15.23 -7.06 8.53
CA PRO A 162 14.47 -5.83 8.82
C PRO A 162 15.29 -4.87 9.70
N ASN A 163 16.28 -4.20 9.12
CA ASN A 163 17.27 -3.38 9.84
C ASN A 163 17.44 -1.96 9.25
N ASN A 164 16.64 -1.60 8.24
CA ASN A 164 16.73 -0.31 7.54
C ASN A 164 18.11 -0.04 6.92
N THR A 165 18.82 -1.05 6.46
CA THR A 165 20.08 -0.88 5.73
C THR A 165 19.93 -1.35 4.29
N LYS A 166 20.71 -0.76 3.37
CA LYS A 166 20.72 -1.19 1.98
C LYS A 166 21.08 -2.66 1.88
N GLN A 167 20.24 -3.43 1.19
CA GLN A 167 20.43 -4.86 0.97
C GLN A 167 19.77 -5.31 -0.33
N THR A 168 20.16 -6.47 -0.85
CA THR A 168 19.54 -7.05 -2.04
C THR A 168 19.13 -8.49 -1.74
N VAL A 169 17.86 -8.81 -2.00
CA VAL A 169 17.28 -10.15 -1.85
C VAL A 169 16.64 -10.56 -3.17
N ASN A 170 17.03 -11.71 -3.71
CA ASN A 170 16.51 -12.24 -4.98
C ASN A 170 16.46 -11.20 -6.12
N GLY A 171 17.54 -10.42 -6.30
CA GLY A 171 17.62 -9.35 -7.31
C GLY A 171 16.87 -8.05 -6.97
N PHE A 172 16.12 -8.01 -5.86
CA PHE A 172 15.40 -6.86 -5.40
C PHE A 172 16.21 -6.09 -4.36
N THR A 173 16.63 -4.87 -4.70
CA THR A 173 17.40 -3.99 -3.82
C THR A 173 16.45 -3.14 -2.96
N LEU A 174 16.72 -3.13 -1.67
CA LEU A 174 16.01 -2.31 -0.70
C LEU A 174 16.93 -1.21 -0.19
N LEU A 175 16.52 0.03 -0.40
CA LEU A 175 17.22 1.23 0.05
C LEU A 175 16.75 1.62 1.45
N PRO A 176 17.60 2.26 2.29
CA PRO A 176 17.17 2.83 3.55
C PRO A 176 15.93 3.74 3.41
N GLN A 177 15.15 3.84 4.46
CA GLN A 177 13.84 4.52 4.47
C GLN A 177 13.93 5.98 3.98
N ASP A 178 15.00 6.68 4.31
CA ASP A 178 15.20 8.10 3.97
C ASP A 178 15.30 8.37 2.45
N TYR A 179 15.58 7.34 1.65
CA TYR A 179 15.63 7.48 0.18
C TYR A 179 14.25 7.71 -0.44
N LEU A 180 13.27 6.87 -0.09
CA LEU A 180 11.98 6.80 -0.78
C LEU A 180 10.78 7.11 0.12
N CYS A 181 10.92 6.94 1.44
CA CYS A 181 9.83 7.05 2.38
C CYS A 181 10.23 7.80 3.67
N PRO A 182 10.77 9.05 3.58
CA PRO A 182 11.28 9.82 4.71
C PRO A 182 10.20 10.31 5.67
N LYS A 183 8.92 10.12 5.36
CA LYS A 183 7.82 10.45 6.26
C LYS A 183 7.62 9.33 7.26
N SER A 184 7.72 9.65 8.55
CA SER A 184 7.44 8.72 9.64
C SER A 184 5.93 8.41 9.72
N TYR A 185 5.60 7.13 9.73
CA TYR A 185 4.23 6.68 9.97
C TYR A 185 3.78 6.91 11.42
N GLU A 186 4.72 6.95 12.37
CA GLU A 186 4.45 7.06 13.81
C GLU A 186 4.01 8.48 14.20
N ASP A 187 4.76 9.50 13.77
CA ASP A 187 4.52 10.90 14.16
C ASP A 187 4.08 11.81 12.99
N GLY A 188 4.04 11.27 11.76
CA GLY A 188 3.65 11.99 10.56
C GLY A 188 4.65 13.04 10.07
N LYS A 189 5.83 13.17 10.72
CA LYS A 189 6.85 14.13 10.33
C LYS A 189 7.68 13.64 9.16
N ILE A 190 8.20 14.56 8.39
CA ILE A 190 9.06 14.29 7.24
C ILE A 190 10.52 14.58 7.64
N TYR A 191 11.37 13.57 7.52
CA TYR A 191 12.79 13.60 7.84
C TYR A 191 13.64 13.51 6.57
N LEU A 192 13.72 14.63 5.83
CA LEU A 192 14.51 14.68 4.59
C LEU A 192 16.00 14.62 4.89
N THR A 193 16.71 13.87 4.03
CA THR A 193 18.16 13.81 3.97
C THR A 193 18.62 14.18 2.53
N GLU A 194 19.91 14.25 2.30
CA GLU A 194 20.47 14.39 0.94
C GLU A 194 20.13 13.22 0.02
N ASN A 195 19.78 12.06 0.61
CA ASN A 195 19.38 10.86 -0.12
C ASN A 195 17.92 10.89 -0.59
N SER A 196 17.07 11.72 0.00
CA SER A 196 15.62 11.69 -0.23
C SER A 196 15.26 12.02 -1.68
N MET A 197 14.60 11.06 -2.33
CA MET A 197 14.16 11.15 -3.74
C MET A 197 12.66 11.36 -3.84
N THR A 198 11.90 10.80 -2.90
CA THR A 198 10.44 10.88 -2.88
C THR A 198 9.92 11.06 -1.46
N ILE A 199 8.64 11.43 -1.33
CA ILE A 199 7.89 11.41 -0.07
C ILE A 199 6.60 10.63 -0.30
N HIS A 200 6.38 9.54 0.43
CA HIS A 200 5.07 8.88 0.50
C HIS A 200 4.23 9.58 1.57
N HIS A 201 3.12 10.21 1.15
CA HIS A 201 2.31 11.03 2.04
C HIS A 201 1.39 10.25 2.98
N PHE A 202 1.19 8.95 2.72
CA PHE A 202 0.27 8.08 3.50
C PHE A 202 -1.14 8.68 3.58
N ALA A 203 -1.70 9.07 2.42
CA ALA A 203 -3.04 9.67 2.35
C ALA A 203 -4.15 8.72 2.82
N GLY A 204 -3.91 7.41 2.74
CA GLY A 204 -4.84 6.39 3.23
C GLY A 204 -6.21 6.46 2.55
N SER A 205 -6.25 6.65 1.23
CA SER A 205 -7.49 6.77 0.46
C SER A 205 -8.40 5.54 0.58
N TRP A 206 -7.84 4.39 0.97
CA TRP A 206 -8.52 3.12 1.18
C TRP A 206 -9.05 2.95 2.61
N VAL A 207 -8.62 3.78 3.55
CA VAL A 207 -9.04 3.73 4.96
C VAL A 207 -10.45 4.29 5.06
N SER A 208 -11.35 3.54 5.70
CA SER A 208 -12.72 4.00 5.92
C SER A 208 -12.75 5.25 6.81
N ASP A 209 -13.81 6.04 6.72
CA ASP A 209 -13.96 7.22 7.59
C ASP A 209 -13.97 6.83 9.07
N VAL A 210 -14.53 5.64 9.39
CA VAL A 210 -14.52 5.06 10.74
C VAL A 210 -13.07 4.80 11.19
N ASP A 211 -12.27 4.12 10.38
CA ASP A 211 -10.88 3.80 10.73
C ASP A 211 -10.02 5.05 10.81
N ARG A 212 -10.24 6.01 9.89
CA ARG A 212 -9.52 7.29 9.90
C ARG A 212 -9.80 8.07 11.17
N TYR A 213 -11.07 8.22 11.54
CA TYR A 213 -11.46 8.89 12.78
C TYR A 213 -10.93 8.15 14.01
N ALA A 214 -10.95 6.80 14.02
CA ALA A 214 -10.39 5.99 15.09
C ALA A 214 -8.86 6.21 15.24
N GLN A 215 -8.12 6.26 14.15
CA GLN A 215 -6.68 6.55 14.16
C GLN A 215 -6.38 7.94 14.74
N GLU A 216 -7.12 8.96 14.30
CA GLU A 216 -6.96 10.34 14.82
C GLU A 216 -7.32 10.42 16.30
N LEU A 217 -8.41 9.78 16.71
CA LEU A 217 -8.84 9.74 18.09
C LEU A 217 -7.85 8.98 18.97
N GLY A 218 -7.32 7.85 18.48
CA GLY A 218 -6.29 7.09 19.18
C GLY A 218 -5.03 7.91 19.49
N LYS A 219 -4.63 8.79 18.57
CA LYS A 219 -3.51 9.74 18.80
C LYS A 219 -3.80 10.75 19.93
N LYS A 220 -5.07 11.07 20.18
CA LYS A 220 -5.49 12.00 21.23
C LYS A 220 -5.70 11.29 22.59
N LEU A 221 -6.01 10.00 22.58
CA LEU A 221 -6.30 9.20 23.78
C LEU A 221 -5.02 8.61 24.41
N THR A 222 -3.91 9.34 24.40
CA THR A 222 -2.61 8.88 24.92
C THR A 222 -2.61 8.63 26.43
N PHE A 223 -3.59 9.17 27.17
CA PHE A 223 -3.80 8.94 28.60
C PHE A 223 -4.38 7.54 28.90
N LEU A 224 -4.91 6.82 27.87
CA LEU A 224 -5.40 5.46 28.05
C LEU A 224 -4.27 4.45 27.81
N PRO A 225 -4.26 3.31 28.53
CA PRO A 225 -3.38 2.19 28.24
C PRO A 225 -3.52 1.74 26.78
N GLU A 226 -2.41 1.36 26.16
CA GLU A 226 -2.37 0.95 24.75
C GLU A 226 -3.35 -0.20 24.45
N SER A 227 -3.48 -1.15 25.40
CA SER A 227 -4.37 -2.32 25.30
C SER A 227 -5.84 -1.99 25.09
N ILE A 228 -6.32 -0.83 25.59
CA ILE A 228 -7.72 -0.42 25.48
C ILE A 228 -7.93 0.78 24.57
N ARG A 229 -6.87 1.54 24.29
CA ARG A 229 -6.92 2.77 23.46
C ARG A 229 -7.55 2.53 22.10
N GLY A 230 -7.12 1.46 21.41
CA GLY A 230 -7.64 1.08 20.09
C GLY A 230 -9.13 0.75 20.13
N TYR A 231 -9.57 -0.01 21.13
CA TYR A 231 -10.99 -0.35 21.29
C TYR A 231 -11.87 0.86 21.56
N VAL A 232 -11.43 1.76 22.44
CA VAL A 232 -12.16 3.00 22.75
C VAL A 232 -12.23 3.90 21.52
N ALA A 233 -11.12 4.09 20.83
CA ALA A 233 -11.07 4.89 19.62
C ALA A 233 -12.01 4.32 18.53
N MET A 234 -12.00 3.02 18.29
CA MET A 234 -12.84 2.36 17.31
C MET A 234 -14.32 2.43 17.67
N PHE A 235 -14.67 2.22 18.94
CA PHE A 235 -16.06 2.35 19.41
C PHE A 235 -16.57 3.76 19.22
N CYS A 236 -15.84 4.79 19.69
CA CYS A 236 -16.21 6.19 19.53
C CYS A 236 -16.33 6.59 18.06
N SER A 237 -15.44 6.07 17.22
CA SER A 237 -15.49 6.30 15.77
C SER A 237 -16.75 5.72 15.13
N ASN A 238 -17.11 4.48 15.47
CA ASN A 238 -18.36 3.88 15.00
C ASN A 238 -19.59 4.65 15.48
N VAL A 239 -19.58 5.16 16.73
CA VAL A 239 -20.65 6.01 17.23
C VAL A 239 -20.74 7.31 16.41
N HIS A 240 -19.61 7.93 16.12
CA HIS A 240 -19.54 9.18 15.37
C HIS A 240 -20.01 9.01 13.91
N CYS A 241 -19.53 8.00 13.21
CA CYS A 241 -19.79 7.81 11.79
C CYS A 241 -21.10 7.08 11.48
N ASN A 242 -21.53 6.14 12.34
CA ASN A 242 -22.61 5.20 12.07
C ASN A 242 -23.73 5.23 13.12
N GLY A 243 -23.56 5.99 14.21
CA GLY A 243 -24.51 6.06 15.33
C GLY A 243 -24.31 4.94 16.38
N PHE A 244 -24.87 5.20 17.57
CA PHE A 244 -24.67 4.33 18.75
C PHE A 244 -25.14 2.89 18.55
N ALA A 245 -26.28 2.67 17.89
CA ALA A 245 -26.82 1.32 17.67
C ALA A 245 -25.91 0.47 16.77
N ALA A 246 -25.29 1.09 15.74
CA ALA A 246 -24.34 0.41 14.86
C ALA A 246 -23.02 0.09 15.59
N ALA A 247 -22.54 1.00 16.44
CA ALA A 247 -21.37 0.78 17.26
C ALA A 247 -21.55 -0.41 18.22
N CYS A 248 -22.70 -0.52 18.89
CA CYS A 248 -23.02 -1.66 19.77
C CYS A 248 -23.06 -2.98 19.00
N LYS A 249 -23.62 -3.01 17.79
CA LYS A 249 -23.61 -4.22 16.94
C LYS A 249 -22.18 -4.63 16.55
N ALA A 250 -21.32 -3.69 16.20
CA ALA A 250 -19.93 -3.96 15.84
C ALA A 250 -19.16 -4.59 17.00
N VAL A 251 -19.36 -4.10 18.23
CA VAL A 251 -18.75 -4.68 19.45
C VAL A 251 -19.27 -6.09 19.73
N SER A 252 -20.58 -6.31 19.63
CA SER A 252 -21.18 -7.63 19.83
C SER A 252 -20.65 -8.66 18.84
N TYR A 253 -20.46 -8.28 17.59
CA TYR A 253 -19.92 -9.14 16.54
C TYR A 253 -18.46 -9.52 16.81
N THR A 254 -17.65 -8.57 17.29
CA THR A 254 -16.24 -8.81 17.63
C THR A 254 -16.10 -9.74 18.84
N HIS A 255 -16.97 -9.61 19.86
CA HIS A 255 -16.98 -10.49 21.02
C HIS A 255 -17.44 -11.91 20.70
N LEU A 256 -18.44 -12.09 19.84
CA LEU A 256 -18.90 -13.42 19.41
C LEU A 256 -17.80 -14.17 18.65
N ARG A 257 -17.07 -13.49 17.74
CA ARG A 257 -15.93 -14.09 17.02
C ARG A 257 -14.75 -14.45 17.94
N ALA A 258 -14.44 -13.62 18.93
CA ALA A 258 -13.39 -13.93 19.89
C ALA A 258 -13.72 -15.18 20.73
N HIS A 259 -15.00 -15.41 21.05
CA HIS A 259 -15.46 -16.62 21.73
C HIS A 259 -15.40 -17.88 20.86
N GLU A 260 -15.74 -17.78 19.57
CA GLU A 260 -15.64 -18.91 18.63
C GLU A 260 -14.19 -19.34 18.37
N THR A 261 -13.25 -18.39 18.36
CA THR A 261 -11.80 -18.66 18.16
C THR A 261 -11.15 -19.28 19.40
N LEU A 262 -11.74 -19.13 20.59
CA LEU A 262 -11.28 -19.74 21.85
C LEU A 262 -11.89 -21.13 22.12
N MET A 263 -12.89 -21.55 21.35
CA MET A 263 -13.57 -22.84 21.52
C MET A 263 -13.22 -23.87 20.42
N ASN A 264 -12.41 -23.50 19.44
CA ASN A 264 -11.80 -24.38 18.44
C ASN A 264 -10.28 -24.38 18.59
#